data_48635d61875eea0b9efeab04792f0c8c
#
_entry.id   48635d61875eea0b9efeab04792f0c8c
#
_cell.length_a   1.000
_cell.length_b   1.000
_cell.length_c   1.000
_cell.angle_alpha   90.00
_cell.angle_beta   90.00
_cell.angle_gamma   90.00
#
_symmetry.space_group_name_H-M   'P 1'
#
loop_
_entity.id
_entity.type
_entity.pdbx_description
1 polymer ?
#
loop_
_entity_poly.entity_id
_entity_poly.type
_entity_poly.pdbx_seq_one_letter_code
_entity_poly.pdbx_strand_id
1 'polypeptide(L)'
;MLKDWNKPERPSDEEIDARLKIARENLTRNQIKVKEGKIPVFVIFEGWGAAGKGSLVGRIIKNMDPRFFNVESVKYSTDEEKRRPFLYKYFTRIPEQGEFAFLDGGWMRDIVGGKMSGELSDKEYRKRVDSTKRFERTLADNGYLVMKFFFQIDKHEQKKRLETLLEDDTTNWRVSKHDLKQNKKYDEYLEAFDSFMYDTNLSNAPWYMIDAKERKWAELQILDIINQGIETALLNQGHAVPILQNTFALKKIPKLSEVSLDKKLTDEEYKEELDKLQKKLGRLHNELYQKR
;
A
#
# COMPACT_ATOMS: atom_id res chain seq x y z
N MET A 1 -1.70 18.39 -3.76
CA MET A 1 -0.40 17.68 -3.87
C MET A 1 0.07 17.58 -5.32
N LEU A 2 -0.58 16.78 -6.18
CA LEU A 2 -0.17 16.62 -7.61
C LEU A 2 -0.36 17.88 -8.43
N LYS A 3 -1.45 18.63 -8.22
CA LYS A 3 -1.77 19.86 -8.97
C LYS A 3 -0.77 21.00 -8.70
N ASP A 4 -0.22 21.05 -7.49
CA ASP A 4 0.71 22.10 -7.03
C ASP A 4 2.14 21.56 -6.93
N TRP A 5 2.40 20.37 -7.46
CA TRP A 5 3.72 19.77 -7.37
C TRP A 5 4.71 20.48 -8.29
N ASN A 6 5.67 21.12 -7.68
CA ASN A 6 6.82 21.67 -8.40
C ASN A 6 7.75 20.53 -8.76
N LYS A 7 7.80 20.23 -10.07
CA LYS A 7 8.70 19.23 -10.59
C LYS A 7 10.14 19.61 -10.27
N PRO A 8 10.94 18.70 -9.67
CA PRO A 8 12.33 18.99 -9.39
C PRO A 8 13.12 19.26 -10.68
N GLU A 9 14.05 20.21 -10.61
CA GLU A 9 14.94 20.49 -11.73
C GLU A 9 15.80 19.25 -12.03
N ARG A 10 15.85 18.90 -13.31
CA ARG A 10 16.59 17.73 -13.75
C ARG A 10 18.07 18.10 -13.96
N PRO A 11 19.01 17.42 -13.28
CA PRO A 11 20.45 17.61 -13.53
C PRO A 11 20.88 17.17 -14.93
N SER A 12 22.10 17.47 -15.30
CA SER A 12 22.70 16.97 -16.55
C SER A 12 22.82 15.42 -16.53
N ASP A 13 22.98 14.82 -17.72
CA ASP A 13 23.11 13.35 -17.83
C ASP A 13 24.38 12.85 -17.14
N GLU A 14 25.46 13.60 -17.23
CA GLU A 14 26.75 13.31 -16.58
C GLU A 14 26.59 13.35 -15.05
N GLU A 15 25.91 14.34 -14.52
CA GLU A 15 25.64 14.45 -13.08
C GLU A 15 24.74 13.32 -12.60
N ILE A 16 23.67 12.99 -13.36
CA ILE A 16 22.78 11.87 -13.03
C ILE A 16 23.57 10.57 -12.99
N ASP A 17 24.42 10.29 -13.98
CA ASP A 17 25.20 9.05 -14.04
C ASP A 17 26.20 8.96 -12.87
N ALA A 18 26.88 10.05 -12.52
CA ALA A 18 27.78 10.10 -11.38
C ALA A 18 27.05 9.85 -10.06
N ARG A 19 25.92 10.54 -9.83
CA ARG A 19 25.09 10.38 -8.61
C ARG A 19 24.44 9.01 -8.52
N LEU A 20 23.98 8.43 -9.63
CA LEU A 20 23.42 7.07 -9.66
C LEU A 20 24.40 6.03 -9.15
N LYS A 21 25.69 6.14 -9.55
CA LYS A 21 26.72 5.21 -9.05
C LYS A 21 26.80 5.27 -7.53
N ILE A 22 26.90 6.47 -6.97
CA ILE A 22 27.00 6.68 -5.51
C ILE A 22 25.72 6.23 -4.80
N ALA A 23 24.54 6.57 -5.34
CA ALA A 23 23.26 6.23 -4.73
C ALA A 23 23.03 4.70 -4.68
N ARG A 24 23.45 3.95 -5.71
CA ARG A 24 23.38 2.49 -5.73
C ARG A 24 24.34 1.85 -4.72
N GLU A 25 25.58 2.36 -4.62
CA GLU A 25 26.53 1.90 -3.61
C GLU A 25 26.02 2.17 -2.19
N ASN A 26 25.40 3.33 -1.98
CA ASN A 26 24.79 3.67 -0.69
C ASN A 26 23.64 2.72 -0.35
N LEU A 27 22.75 2.39 -1.31
CA LEU A 27 21.68 1.43 -1.07
C LEU A 27 22.22 0.05 -0.67
N THR A 28 23.28 -0.43 -1.33
CA THR A 28 23.92 -1.69 -0.97
C THR A 28 24.47 -1.68 0.48
N ARG A 29 25.13 -0.58 0.89
CA ARG A 29 25.60 -0.41 2.26
C ARG A 29 24.44 -0.27 3.26
N ASN A 30 23.42 0.48 2.90
CA ASN A 30 22.24 0.68 3.74
C ASN A 30 21.44 -0.60 3.91
N GLN A 31 21.41 -1.51 2.93
CA GLN A 31 20.80 -2.83 3.10
C GLN A 31 21.43 -3.62 4.25
N ILE A 32 22.75 -3.56 4.41
CA ILE A 32 23.46 -4.21 5.52
C ILE A 32 23.04 -3.57 6.86
N LYS A 33 23.02 -2.23 6.93
CA LYS A 33 22.59 -1.50 8.12
C LYS A 33 21.14 -1.78 8.51
N VAL A 34 20.25 -1.88 7.52
CA VAL A 34 18.84 -2.26 7.71
C VAL A 34 18.73 -3.64 8.33
N LYS A 35 19.51 -4.61 7.84
CA LYS A 35 19.57 -5.97 8.40
C LYS A 35 20.05 -5.96 9.85
N GLU A 36 21.18 -5.31 10.12
CA GLU A 36 21.76 -5.22 11.45
C GLU A 36 20.85 -4.49 12.43
N GLY A 37 20.24 -3.39 11.98
CA GLY A 37 19.27 -2.59 12.73
C GLY A 37 17.89 -3.23 12.84
N LYS A 38 17.63 -4.36 12.14
CA LYS A 38 16.33 -5.06 12.13
C LYS A 38 15.16 -4.15 11.74
N ILE A 39 15.39 -3.17 10.84
CA ILE A 39 14.36 -2.25 10.36
C ILE A 39 13.63 -2.90 9.18
N PRO A 40 12.32 -3.20 9.27
CA PRO A 40 11.57 -3.64 8.11
C PRO A 40 11.27 -2.46 7.19
N VAL A 41 11.64 -2.54 5.91
CA VAL A 41 11.47 -1.47 4.92
C VAL A 41 10.41 -1.84 3.91
N PHE A 42 9.30 -1.11 3.90
CA PHE A 42 8.14 -1.38 3.05
C PHE A 42 7.97 -0.28 2.01
N VAL A 43 8.28 -0.58 0.76
CA VAL A 43 8.29 0.37 -0.35
C VAL A 43 7.15 0.07 -1.31
N ILE A 44 6.29 1.05 -1.56
CA ILE A 44 5.11 0.91 -2.40
C ILE A 44 5.23 1.84 -3.61
N PHE A 45 5.09 1.28 -4.81
CA PHE A 45 5.13 2.01 -6.07
C PHE A 45 3.74 2.10 -6.68
N GLU A 46 3.24 3.31 -6.80
CA GLU A 46 1.93 3.65 -7.34
C GLU A 46 2.06 4.67 -8.49
N GLY A 47 0.96 5.01 -9.14
CA GLY A 47 0.93 6.03 -10.19
C GLY A 47 0.37 5.53 -11.51
N TRP A 48 0.66 6.29 -12.55
CA TRP A 48 0.06 6.08 -13.87
C TRP A 48 0.42 4.74 -14.50
N GLY A 49 -0.52 4.17 -15.25
CA GLY A 49 -0.24 3.08 -16.17
C GLY A 49 0.86 3.50 -17.17
N ALA A 50 1.71 2.57 -17.58
CA ALA A 50 2.86 2.82 -18.44
C ALA A 50 3.92 3.82 -17.90
N ALA A 51 3.86 4.24 -16.63
CA ALA A 51 4.88 5.10 -16.03
C ALA A 51 6.23 4.39 -15.80
N GLY A 52 6.29 3.06 -15.98
CA GLY A 52 7.55 2.31 -15.92
C GLY A 52 7.90 1.76 -14.54
N LYS A 53 6.93 1.63 -13.62
CA LYS A 53 7.12 1.12 -12.25
C LYS A 53 7.95 -0.16 -12.18
N GLY A 54 7.51 -1.24 -12.80
CA GLY A 54 8.21 -2.53 -12.75
C GLY A 54 9.63 -2.48 -13.31
N SER A 55 9.88 -1.67 -14.37
CA SER A 55 11.23 -1.46 -14.90
C SER A 55 12.13 -0.74 -13.90
N LEU A 56 11.59 0.23 -13.15
CA LEU A 56 12.37 0.97 -12.14
C LEU A 56 12.64 0.10 -10.91
N VAL A 57 11.68 -0.70 -10.47
CA VAL A 57 11.93 -1.71 -9.42
C VAL A 57 13.11 -2.60 -9.79
N GLY A 58 13.12 -3.16 -11.00
CA GLY A 58 14.21 -4.01 -11.46
C GLY A 58 15.58 -3.31 -11.48
N ARG A 59 15.62 -1.99 -11.75
CA ARG A 59 16.86 -1.20 -11.70
C ARG A 59 17.34 -0.94 -10.28
N ILE A 60 16.42 -0.66 -9.35
CA ILE A 60 16.71 -0.40 -7.93
C ILE A 60 17.31 -1.63 -7.28
N ILE A 61 16.69 -2.80 -7.47
CA ILE A 61 17.10 -4.06 -6.80
C ILE A 61 18.33 -4.70 -7.41
N LYS A 62 18.79 -4.25 -8.60
CA LYS A 62 19.88 -4.88 -9.36
C LYS A 62 21.17 -5.06 -8.55
N ASN A 63 21.44 -4.16 -7.61
CA ASN A 63 22.66 -4.16 -6.80
C ASN A 63 22.39 -4.54 -5.33
N MET A 64 21.20 -5.06 -5.03
CA MET A 64 20.84 -5.53 -3.69
C MET A 64 21.07 -7.04 -3.55
N ASP A 65 21.36 -7.49 -2.34
CA ASP A 65 21.43 -8.91 -2.02
C ASP A 65 20.01 -9.50 -2.02
N PRO A 66 19.71 -10.48 -2.90
CA PRO A 66 18.36 -11.00 -3.09
C PRO A 66 17.82 -11.77 -1.88
N ARG A 67 18.65 -12.12 -0.90
CA ARG A 67 18.23 -12.81 0.32
C ARG A 67 17.46 -11.92 1.29
N PHE A 68 17.53 -10.59 1.12
CA PHE A 68 16.97 -9.62 2.06
C PHE A 68 15.97 -8.68 1.42
N PHE A 69 15.39 -9.07 0.30
CA PHE A 69 14.25 -8.34 -0.26
C PHE A 69 13.28 -9.28 -0.98
N ASN A 70 12.03 -8.86 -1.02
CA ASN A 70 10.99 -9.45 -1.84
C ASN A 70 10.39 -8.40 -2.79
N VAL A 71 10.04 -8.82 -4.01
CA VAL A 71 9.33 -7.98 -4.99
C VAL A 71 8.01 -8.63 -5.33
N GLU A 72 6.92 -7.91 -5.09
CA GLU A 72 5.56 -8.37 -5.32
C GLU A 72 4.85 -7.49 -6.33
N SER A 73 4.38 -8.06 -7.43
CA SER A 73 3.45 -7.37 -8.32
C SER A 73 2.03 -7.61 -7.82
N VAL A 74 1.45 -6.61 -7.17
CA VAL A 74 0.10 -6.72 -6.61
C VAL A 74 -0.91 -6.54 -7.74
N LYS A 75 -1.58 -7.62 -8.12
CA LYS A 75 -2.66 -7.62 -9.11
C LYS A 75 -4.01 -7.28 -8.46
N TYR A 76 -5.04 -7.12 -9.30
CA TYR A 76 -6.42 -7.02 -8.79
C TYR A 76 -6.76 -8.23 -7.94
N SER A 77 -7.62 -7.99 -6.93
CA SER A 77 -8.01 -9.04 -5.98
C SER A 77 -8.67 -10.21 -6.68
N THR A 78 -8.21 -11.42 -6.35
CA THR A 78 -8.86 -12.68 -6.74
C THR A 78 -10.21 -12.81 -6.04
N ASP A 79 -11.05 -13.73 -6.49
CA ASP A 79 -12.35 -13.98 -5.84
C ASP A 79 -12.18 -14.50 -4.40
N GLU A 80 -11.09 -15.20 -4.10
CA GLU A 80 -10.75 -15.61 -2.76
C GLU A 80 -10.36 -14.39 -1.88
N GLU A 81 -9.52 -13.49 -2.39
CA GLU A 81 -9.11 -12.28 -1.68
C GLU A 81 -10.29 -11.33 -1.45
N LYS A 82 -11.26 -11.25 -2.36
CA LYS A 82 -12.49 -10.44 -2.19
C LYS A 82 -13.37 -10.90 -1.02
N ARG A 83 -13.26 -12.15 -0.60
CA ARG A 83 -13.97 -12.70 0.58
C ARG A 83 -13.29 -12.31 1.90
N ARG A 84 -12.12 -11.69 1.86
CA ARG A 84 -11.32 -11.28 3.02
C ARG A 84 -11.33 -9.75 3.13
N PRO A 85 -10.97 -9.16 4.28
CA PRO A 85 -10.76 -7.72 4.38
C PRO A 85 -9.81 -7.23 3.29
N PHE A 86 -10.10 -6.07 2.67
CA PHE A 86 -9.37 -5.62 1.47
C PHE A 86 -7.85 -5.45 1.70
N LEU A 87 -7.42 -5.20 2.94
CA LEU A 87 -6.00 -5.10 3.29
C LEU A 87 -5.31 -6.47 3.47
N TYR A 88 -6.07 -7.58 3.48
CA TYR A 88 -5.51 -8.91 3.72
C TYR A 88 -4.32 -9.22 2.81
N LYS A 89 -4.45 -8.95 1.51
CA LYS A 89 -3.40 -9.22 0.54
C LYS A 89 -2.12 -8.38 0.77
N TYR A 90 -2.23 -7.24 1.42
CA TYR A 90 -1.10 -6.40 1.78
C TYR A 90 -0.46 -6.83 3.10
N PHE A 91 -1.28 -7.29 4.06
CA PHE A 91 -0.77 -7.87 5.30
C PHE A 91 0.13 -9.08 5.08
N THR A 92 -0.19 -9.91 4.10
CA THR A 92 0.61 -11.10 3.76
C THR A 92 1.92 -10.79 3.05
N ARG A 93 2.19 -9.52 2.75
CA ARG A 93 3.34 -9.04 1.98
C ARG A 93 4.21 -8.04 2.74
N ILE A 94 3.93 -7.84 4.02
CA ILE A 94 4.80 -6.99 4.86
C ILE A 94 6.15 -7.69 5.05
N PRO A 95 7.29 -6.94 5.01
CA PRO A 95 8.61 -7.54 5.18
C PRO A 95 8.85 -7.97 6.62
N GLU A 96 9.73 -8.95 6.78
CA GLU A 96 10.29 -9.30 8.09
C GLU A 96 11.30 -8.23 8.56
N GLN A 97 11.67 -8.30 9.84
CA GLN A 97 12.66 -7.39 10.40
C GLN A 97 14.01 -7.52 9.68
N GLY A 98 14.55 -6.38 9.22
CA GLY A 98 15.81 -6.33 8.50
C GLY A 98 15.70 -6.63 7.00
N GLU A 99 14.48 -6.73 6.46
CA GLU A 99 14.22 -7.01 5.06
C GLU A 99 13.49 -5.86 4.38
N PHE A 100 13.54 -5.89 3.04
CA PHE A 100 12.78 -5.00 2.17
C PHE A 100 11.63 -5.76 1.51
N ALA A 101 10.47 -5.10 1.38
CA ALA A 101 9.45 -5.52 0.43
C ALA A 101 9.14 -4.36 -0.53
N PHE A 102 9.22 -4.66 -1.82
CA PHE A 102 8.88 -3.73 -2.89
C PHE A 102 7.57 -4.15 -3.54
N LEU A 103 6.54 -3.32 -3.43
CA LEU A 103 5.25 -3.58 -4.07
C LEU A 103 5.10 -2.78 -5.37
N ASP A 104 4.98 -3.46 -6.50
CA ASP A 104 4.52 -2.85 -7.76
C ASP A 104 2.99 -2.82 -7.77
N GLY A 105 2.45 -1.70 -7.34
CA GLY A 105 1.04 -1.49 -7.05
C GLY A 105 0.68 -1.73 -5.59
N GLY A 106 -0.15 -0.85 -5.05
CA GLY A 106 -0.62 -0.89 -3.67
C GLY A 106 -2.11 -0.62 -3.56
N TRP A 107 -2.52 -0.19 -2.42
CA TRP A 107 -3.92 0.06 -2.08
C TRP A 107 -4.55 1.27 -2.78
N MET A 108 -3.76 2.27 -3.23
CA MET A 108 -4.30 3.38 -4.02
C MET A 108 -4.96 2.86 -5.29
N ARG A 109 -4.30 1.95 -6.02
CA ARG A 109 -4.86 1.38 -7.25
C ARG A 109 -6.22 0.72 -7.01
N ASP A 110 -6.37 -0.05 -5.93
CA ASP A 110 -7.62 -0.73 -5.62
C ASP A 110 -8.72 0.25 -5.18
N ILE A 111 -8.36 1.26 -4.39
CA ILE A 111 -9.32 2.21 -3.83
C ILE A 111 -9.75 3.22 -4.89
N VAL A 112 -8.79 3.87 -5.56
CA VAL A 112 -9.10 4.84 -6.62
C VAL A 112 -9.68 4.14 -7.84
N GLY A 113 -9.14 2.98 -8.25
CA GLY A 113 -9.70 2.19 -9.34
C GLY A 113 -11.15 1.77 -9.09
N GLY A 114 -11.45 1.27 -7.90
CA GLY A 114 -12.81 0.90 -7.50
C GLY A 114 -13.77 2.08 -7.44
N LYS A 115 -13.30 3.25 -7.01
CA LYS A 115 -14.08 4.50 -7.05
C LYS A 115 -14.38 4.92 -8.50
N MET A 116 -13.36 4.91 -9.36
CA MET A 116 -13.46 5.32 -10.76
C MET A 116 -14.25 4.32 -11.65
N SER A 117 -14.34 3.07 -11.23
CA SER A 117 -15.19 2.06 -11.89
C SER A 117 -16.65 2.09 -11.41
N GLY A 118 -16.94 2.72 -10.27
CA GLY A 118 -18.25 2.69 -9.61
C GLY A 118 -18.47 1.45 -8.74
N GLU A 119 -17.46 0.61 -8.55
CA GLU A 119 -17.52 -0.55 -7.65
C GLU A 119 -17.55 -0.15 -6.17
N LEU A 120 -17.00 1.02 -5.84
CA LEU A 120 -17.00 1.56 -4.49
C LEU A 120 -17.93 2.76 -4.39
N SER A 121 -18.88 2.70 -3.47
CA SER A 121 -19.64 3.86 -3.02
C SER A 121 -18.75 4.85 -2.27
N ASP A 122 -19.19 6.11 -2.13
CA ASP A 122 -18.45 7.13 -1.36
C ASP A 122 -18.20 6.72 0.09
N LYS A 123 -19.14 6.01 0.68
CA LYS A 123 -19.02 5.49 2.04
C LYS A 123 -17.95 4.41 2.16
N GLU A 124 -17.89 3.50 1.19
CA GLU A 124 -16.88 2.43 1.16
C GLU A 124 -15.49 2.98 0.84
N TYR A 125 -15.40 3.92 -0.10
CA TYR A 125 -14.15 4.65 -0.38
C TYR A 125 -13.57 5.24 0.91
N ARG A 126 -14.36 6.05 1.65
CA ARG A 126 -13.89 6.65 2.91
C ARG A 126 -13.48 5.61 3.94
N LYS A 127 -14.24 4.52 4.09
CA LYS A 127 -13.87 3.42 4.99
C LYS A 127 -12.53 2.78 4.63
N ARG A 128 -12.26 2.58 3.31
CA ARG A 128 -10.99 2.01 2.85
C ARG A 128 -9.83 2.97 3.05
N VAL A 129 -10.02 4.26 2.80
CA VAL A 129 -9.03 5.31 3.12
C VAL A 129 -8.69 5.31 4.62
N ASP A 130 -9.69 5.28 5.49
CA ASP A 130 -9.46 5.24 6.94
C ASP A 130 -8.77 3.93 7.38
N SER A 131 -9.12 2.80 6.79
CA SER A 131 -8.46 1.53 7.06
C SER A 131 -7.00 1.54 6.62
N THR A 132 -6.70 2.14 5.48
CA THR A 132 -5.33 2.34 4.98
C THR A 132 -4.50 3.18 5.94
N LYS A 133 -5.02 4.31 6.41
CA LYS A 133 -4.33 5.17 7.38
C LYS A 133 -3.99 4.43 8.68
N ARG A 134 -4.92 3.61 9.16
CA ARG A 134 -4.70 2.78 10.35
C ARG A 134 -3.66 1.70 10.12
N PHE A 135 -3.67 1.08 8.94
CA PHE A 135 -2.69 0.08 8.56
C PHE A 135 -1.28 0.66 8.47
N GLU A 136 -1.10 1.75 7.73
CA GLU A 136 0.17 2.47 7.61
C GLU A 136 0.70 2.90 8.99
N ARG A 137 -0.21 3.40 9.83
CA ARG A 137 0.15 3.75 11.20
C ARG A 137 0.57 2.55 12.03
N THR A 138 -0.19 1.43 11.95
CA THR A 138 0.17 0.21 12.68
C THR A 138 1.57 -0.27 12.29
N LEU A 139 1.92 -0.19 11.00
CA LEU A 139 3.27 -0.53 10.54
C LEU A 139 4.32 0.41 11.16
N ALA A 140 4.12 1.71 11.06
CA ALA A 140 5.06 2.70 11.59
C ALA A 140 5.23 2.59 13.11
N ASP A 141 4.14 2.39 13.87
CA ASP A 141 4.17 2.19 15.32
C ASP A 141 4.94 0.91 15.72
N ASN A 142 5.09 -0.04 14.79
CA ASN A 142 5.89 -1.26 14.94
C ASN A 142 7.30 -1.15 14.31
N GLY A 143 7.76 0.05 14.03
CA GLY A 143 9.12 0.32 13.56
C GLY A 143 9.36 0.08 12.06
N TYR A 144 8.30 -0.06 11.26
CA TYR A 144 8.42 -0.16 9.81
C TYR A 144 8.75 1.20 9.20
N LEU A 145 9.73 1.22 8.30
CA LEU A 145 9.94 2.34 7.38
C LEU A 145 9.02 2.16 6.17
N VAL A 146 7.91 2.91 6.14
CA VAL A 146 6.92 2.85 5.05
C VAL A 146 7.15 4.02 4.10
N MET A 147 7.39 3.72 2.82
CA MET A 147 7.67 4.72 1.78
C MET A 147 6.75 4.50 0.59
N LYS A 148 6.01 5.55 0.20
CA LYS A 148 5.04 5.48 -0.91
C LYS A 148 5.48 6.41 -2.03
N PHE A 149 5.72 5.85 -3.21
CA PHE A 149 6.16 6.57 -4.39
C PHE A 149 5.04 6.68 -5.42
N PHE A 150 4.74 7.88 -5.87
CA PHE A 150 3.80 8.12 -6.96
C PHE A 150 4.54 8.53 -8.23
N PHE A 151 4.42 7.71 -9.27
CA PHE A 151 5.08 7.91 -10.56
C PHE A 151 4.25 8.81 -11.45
N GLN A 152 4.66 10.06 -11.56
CA GLN A 152 3.99 11.08 -12.35
C GLN A 152 4.57 11.15 -13.76
N ILE A 153 3.67 11.04 -14.75
CA ILE A 153 3.89 11.36 -16.17
C ILE A 153 2.68 12.14 -16.66
N ASP A 154 2.87 12.99 -17.66
CA ASP A 154 1.76 13.72 -18.26
C ASP A 154 0.91 12.83 -19.19
N LYS A 155 -0.29 13.32 -19.55
CA LYS A 155 -1.25 12.61 -20.41
C LYS A 155 -0.66 12.23 -21.76
N HIS A 156 0.11 13.12 -22.36
CA HIS A 156 0.72 12.91 -23.68
C HIS A 156 1.81 11.82 -23.60
N GLU A 157 2.68 11.89 -22.60
CA GLU A 157 3.72 10.88 -22.38
C GLU A 157 3.09 9.51 -22.07
N GLN A 158 2.04 9.46 -21.25
CA GLN A 158 1.31 8.23 -20.97
C GLN A 158 0.74 7.62 -22.25
N LYS A 159 0.06 8.44 -23.08
CA LYS A 159 -0.53 8.01 -24.36
C LYS A 159 0.56 7.43 -25.26
N LYS A 160 1.65 8.17 -25.47
CA LYS A 160 2.78 7.74 -26.30
C LYS A 160 3.33 6.38 -25.86
N ARG A 161 3.53 6.17 -24.56
CA ARG A 161 4.03 4.90 -24.03
C ARG A 161 3.06 3.75 -24.20
N LEU A 162 1.75 4.00 -24.01
CA LEU A 162 0.72 3.00 -24.25
C LEU A 162 0.66 2.58 -25.70
N GLU A 163 0.73 3.54 -26.64
CA GLU A 163 0.79 3.26 -28.09
C GLU A 163 2.02 2.42 -28.44
N THR A 164 3.21 2.83 -28.02
CA THR A 164 4.45 2.07 -28.22
C THR A 164 4.37 0.62 -27.69
N LEU A 165 3.76 0.42 -26.51
CA LEU A 165 3.60 -0.92 -25.95
C LEU A 165 2.58 -1.76 -26.72
N LEU A 166 1.57 -1.16 -27.33
CA LEU A 166 0.53 -1.84 -28.10
C LEU A 166 1.03 -2.22 -29.51
N GLU A 167 1.94 -1.45 -30.08
CA GLU A 167 2.53 -1.71 -31.41
C GLU A 167 3.45 -2.94 -31.43
N ASP A 168 4.00 -3.36 -30.30
CA ASP A 168 4.93 -4.49 -30.17
C ASP A 168 4.21 -5.70 -29.57
N ASP A 169 4.09 -6.77 -30.36
CA ASP A 169 3.42 -8.02 -29.97
C ASP A 169 4.02 -8.67 -28.71
N THR A 170 5.28 -8.38 -28.41
CA THR A 170 5.98 -8.90 -27.22
C THR A 170 5.62 -8.11 -25.95
N THR A 171 5.04 -6.91 -26.08
CA THR A 171 4.74 -6.02 -24.96
C THR A 171 3.26 -5.60 -24.85
N ASN A 172 2.44 -5.83 -25.87
CA ASN A 172 1.03 -5.41 -25.90
C ASN A 172 0.20 -5.97 -24.73
N TRP A 173 0.53 -7.17 -24.24
CA TRP A 173 -0.09 -7.80 -23.06
C TRP A 173 0.07 -7.00 -21.77
N ARG A 174 1.01 -6.03 -21.72
CA ARG A 174 1.25 -5.15 -20.57
C ARG A 174 0.21 -4.03 -20.47
N VAL A 175 -0.51 -3.75 -21.54
CA VAL A 175 -1.51 -2.68 -21.58
C VAL A 175 -2.89 -3.25 -21.26
N SER A 176 -3.44 -2.85 -20.16
CA SER A 176 -4.79 -3.24 -19.74
C SER A 176 -5.86 -2.26 -20.24
N LYS A 177 -7.12 -2.72 -20.29
CA LYS A 177 -8.27 -1.83 -20.54
C LYS A 177 -8.36 -0.70 -19.52
N HIS A 178 -7.87 -0.93 -18.31
CA HIS A 178 -7.81 0.06 -17.25
C HIS A 178 -6.83 1.19 -17.59
N ASP A 179 -5.65 0.87 -18.13
CA ASP A 179 -4.66 1.87 -18.52
C ASP A 179 -5.19 2.78 -19.64
N LEU A 180 -5.86 2.20 -20.62
CA LEU A 180 -6.50 2.96 -21.70
C LEU A 180 -7.62 3.88 -21.18
N LYS A 181 -8.46 3.37 -20.26
CA LYS A 181 -9.50 4.17 -19.59
C LYS A 181 -8.88 5.29 -18.77
N GLN A 182 -7.79 5.01 -18.07
CA GLN A 182 -7.06 5.98 -17.25
C GLN A 182 -6.53 7.14 -18.11
N ASN A 183 -5.93 6.86 -19.27
CA ASN A 183 -5.47 7.91 -20.18
C ASN A 183 -6.64 8.73 -20.79
N LYS A 184 -7.72 8.05 -21.18
CA LYS A 184 -8.91 8.73 -21.72
C LYS A 184 -9.54 9.69 -20.71
N LYS A 185 -9.53 9.33 -19.42
CA LYS A 185 -10.09 10.09 -18.29
C LYS A 185 -8.99 10.66 -17.39
N TYR A 186 -7.88 11.08 -17.98
CA TYR A 186 -6.67 11.48 -17.26
C TYR A 186 -6.96 12.51 -16.17
N ASP A 187 -7.71 13.56 -16.48
CA ASP A 187 -7.97 14.65 -15.54
C ASP A 187 -8.84 14.19 -14.34
N GLU A 188 -9.83 13.32 -14.60
CA GLU A 188 -10.65 12.71 -13.54
C GLU A 188 -9.78 11.82 -12.60
N TYR A 189 -8.85 11.03 -13.19
CA TYR A 189 -7.93 10.20 -12.40
C TYR A 189 -6.90 11.04 -11.65
N LEU A 190 -6.42 12.14 -12.25
CA LEU A 190 -5.50 13.06 -11.58
C LEU A 190 -6.14 13.64 -10.31
N GLU A 191 -7.40 14.05 -10.39
CA GLU A 191 -8.15 14.55 -9.23
C GLU A 191 -8.34 13.47 -8.17
N ALA A 192 -8.68 12.26 -8.59
CA ALA A 192 -8.88 11.15 -7.67
C ALA A 192 -7.58 10.72 -6.97
N PHE A 193 -6.46 10.68 -7.69
CA PHE A 193 -5.13 10.43 -7.11
C PHE A 193 -4.72 11.55 -6.15
N ASP A 194 -4.89 12.81 -6.55
CA ASP A 194 -4.55 13.97 -5.72
C ASP A 194 -5.32 13.96 -4.40
N SER A 195 -6.63 13.72 -4.46
CA SER A 195 -7.49 13.61 -3.28
C SER A 195 -7.05 12.44 -2.37
N PHE A 196 -6.81 11.26 -2.95
CA PHE A 196 -6.37 10.10 -2.18
C PHE A 196 -5.02 10.33 -1.49
N MET A 197 -4.06 10.89 -2.22
CA MET A 197 -2.74 11.20 -1.66
C MET A 197 -2.83 12.25 -0.56
N TYR A 198 -3.67 13.28 -0.74
CA TYR A 198 -3.90 14.29 0.30
C TYR A 198 -4.45 13.65 1.58
N ASP A 199 -5.45 12.77 1.46
CA ASP A 199 -6.09 12.10 2.59
C ASP A 199 -5.18 11.09 3.30
N THR A 200 -4.17 10.56 2.61
CA THR A 200 -3.29 9.49 3.11
C THR A 200 -1.82 9.92 3.25
N ASN A 201 -1.51 11.20 3.13
CA ASN A 201 -0.15 11.70 3.32
C ASN A 201 0.20 11.85 4.80
N LEU A 202 0.55 10.76 5.43
CA LEU A 202 0.90 10.73 6.85
C LEU A 202 2.40 11.02 7.04
N SER A 203 2.76 11.72 8.12
CA SER A 203 4.16 12.04 8.44
C SER A 203 5.04 10.80 8.64
N ASN A 204 4.45 9.70 9.11
CA ASN A 204 5.10 8.40 9.32
C ASN A 204 5.02 7.46 8.12
N ALA A 205 4.29 7.83 7.07
CA ALA A 205 4.19 7.11 5.80
C ALA A 205 3.90 8.12 4.68
N PRO A 206 4.88 8.97 4.31
CA PRO A 206 4.66 10.05 3.34
C PRO A 206 4.58 9.54 1.90
N TRP A 207 3.92 10.33 1.05
CA TRP A 207 3.97 10.19 -0.39
C TRP A 207 5.13 10.98 -0.98
N TYR A 208 5.90 10.32 -1.83
CA TYR A 208 6.97 10.92 -2.63
C TYR A 208 6.56 10.94 -4.10
N MET A 209 6.47 12.11 -4.70
CA MET A 209 6.15 12.24 -6.12
C MET A 209 7.43 12.15 -6.93
N ILE A 210 7.43 11.29 -7.96
CA ILE A 210 8.58 11.03 -8.81
C ILE A 210 8.28 11.47 -10.24
N ASP A 211 9.15 12.31 -10.80
CA ASP A 211 9.15 12.58 -12.23
C ASP A 211 9.60 11.32 -12.99
N ALA A 212 8.62 10.58 -13.52
CA ALA A 212 8.86 9.31 -14.18
C ALA A 212 9.02 9.45 -15.72
N LYS A 213 9.24 10.67 -16.22
CA LYS A 213 9.44 10.92 -17.65
C LYS A 213 10.72 10.26 -18.15
N GLU A 214 11.80 10.35 -17.38
CA GLU A 214 13.09 9.75 -17.73
C GLU A 214 13.52 8.72 -16.68
N ARG A 215 13.88 7.52 -17.15
CA ARG A 215 14.14 6.37 -16.26
C ARG A 215 15.32 6.58 -15.31
N LYS A 216 16.44 7.15 -15.82
CA LYS A 216 17.63 7.39 -14.99
C LYS A 216 17.35 8.42 -13.89
N TRP A 217 16.65 9.50 -14.26
CA TRP A 217 16.26 10.53 -13.31
C TRP A 217 15.29 10.01 -12.26
N ALA A 218 14.27 9.25 -12.69
CA ALA A 218 13.34 8.62 -11.76
C ALA A 218 14.04 7.65 -10.78
N GLU A 219 14.99 6.85 -11.29
CA GLU A 219 15.79 5.94 -10.46
C GLU A 219 16.59 6.71 -9.41
N LEU A 220 17.26 7.80 -9.80
CA LEU A 220 18.05 8.61 -8.88
C LEU A 220 17.18 9.22 -7.78
N GLN A 221 16.04 9.84 -8.13
CA GLN A 221 15.10 10.38 -7.15
C GLN A 221 14.69 9.34 -6.11
N ILE A 222 14.34 8.13 -6.57
CA ILE A 222 13.89 7.06 -5.67
C ILE A 222 15.04 6.59 -4.77
N LEU A 223 16.23 6.38 -5.33
CA LEU A 223 17.39 5.93 -4.56
C LEU A 223 17.82 6.94 -3.50
N ASP A 224 17.83 8.24 -3.84
CA ASP A 224 18.16 9.30 -2.88
C ASP A 224 17.15 9.32 -1.72
N ILE A 225 15.86 9.22 -2.02
CA ILE A 225 14.79 9.20 -1.01
C ILE A 225 14.88 7.94 -0.13
N ILE A 226 15.08 6.76 -0.72
CA ILE A 226 15.21 5.51 0.04
C ILE A 226 16.43 5.58 0.97
N ASN A 227 17.60 6.00 0.45
CA ASN A 227 18.81 6.11 1.25
C ASN A 227 18.64 7.09 2.42
N GLN A 228 18.08 8.28 2.16
CA GLN A 228 17.80 9.27 3.20
C GLN A 228 16.80 8.76 4.24
N GLY A 229 15.74 8.07 3.80
CA GLY A 229 14.75 7.47 4.69
C GLY A 229 15.35 6.42 5.62
N ILE A 230 16.23 5.56 5.09
CA ILE A 230 16.93 4.54 5.89
C ILE A 230 17.86 5.20 6.90
N GLU A 231 18.66 6.19 6.50
CA GLU A 231 19.55 6.91 7.41
C GLU A 231 18.78 7.60 8.54
N THR A 232 17.64 8.23 8.19
CA THR A 232 16.76 8.84 9.20
C THR A 232 16.16 7.81 10.16
N ALA A 233 15.71 6.66 9.65
CA ALA A 233 15.17 5.59 10.46
C ALA A 233 16.21 5.00 11.43
N LEU A 234 17.45 4.82 10.96
CA LEU A 234 18.57 4.36 11.80
C LEU A 234 18.93 5.34 12.92
N LEU A 235 18.93 6.65 12.62
CA LEU A 235 19.19 7.69 13.63
C LEU A 235 18.09 7.76 14.69
N ASN A 236 16.86 7.44 14.32
CA ASN A 236 15.70 7.46 15.22
C ASN A 236 15.48 6.15 15.97
N GLN A 237 16.30 5.13 15.75
CA GLN A 237 16.21 3.86 16.50
C GLN A 237 16.41 4.10 18.00
N GLY A 238 15.49 3.57 18.79
CA GLY A 238 15.51 3.73 20.25
C GLY A 238 14.78 4.97 20.78
N HIS A 239 14.28 5.85 19.92
CA HIS A 239 13.40 6.94 20.33
C HIS A 239 11.96 6.43 20.39
N ALA A 240 11.31 6.62 21.54
CA ALA A 240 9.92 6.23 21.71
C ALA A 240 9.03 6.95 20.70
N VAL A 241 8.38 6.19 19.80
CA VAL A 241 7.31 6.73 18.97
C VAL A 241 6.17 7.12 19.90
N PRO A 242 5.61 8.36 19.80
CA PRO A 242 4.49 8.76 20.64
C PRO A 242 3.32 7.81 20.43
N ILE A 243 2.96 7.06 21.46
CA ILE A 243 1.75 6.22 21.43
C ILE A 243 0.57 7.18 21.41
N LEU A 244 -0.09 7.31 20.25
CA LEU A 244 -1.34 8.03 20.18
C LEU A 244 -2.39 7.25 20.97
N GLN A 245 -3.08 7.97 21.85
CA GLN A 245 -4.17 7.39 22.64
C GLN A 245 -5.19 6.71 21.71
N ASN A 246 -5.56 5.49 22.07
CA ASN A 246 -6.57 4.73 21.34
C ASN A 246 -7.93 5.43 21.46
N THR A 247 -8.48 5.87 20.33
CA THR A 247 -9.78 6.58 20.29
C THR A 247 -10.99 5.62 20.29
N PHE A 248 -10.75 4.31 20.40
CA PHE A 248 -11.85 3.35 20.46
C PHE A 248 -12.51 3.37 21.84
N ALA A 249 -13.82 3.62 21.88
CA ALA A 249 -14.59 3.42 23.09
C ALA A 249 -14.60 1.93 23.44
N LEU A 250 -14.00 1.61 24.58
CA LEU A 250 -14.04 0.24 25.11
C LEU A 250 -15.46 -0.09 25.56
N LYS A 251 -15.99 -1.23 25.14
CA LYS A 251 -17.23 -1.74 25.67
C LYS A 251 -17.03 -2.08 27.15
N LYS A 252 -17.82 -1.50 28.04
CA LYS A 252 -17.80 -1.88 29.46
C LYS A 252 -18.27 -3.32 29.59
N ILE A 253 -17.38 -4.17 30.04
CA ILE A 253 -17.68 -5.58 30.36
C ILE A 253 -17.51 -5.73 31.88
N PRO A 254 -18.46 -6.36 32.59
CA PRO A 254 -18.32 -6.60 34.02
C PRO A 254 -17.08 -7.48 34.27
N LYS A 255 -16.40 -7.25 35.39
CA LYS A 255 -15.31 -8.13 35.84
C LYS A 255 -15.91 -9.53 36.10
N LEU A 256 -15.10 -10.57 35.93
CA LEU A 256 -15.56 -11.94 36.21
C LEU A 256 -16.09 -12.12 37.63
N SER A 257 -15.54 -11.39 38.62
CA SER A 257 -16.02 -11.36 40.00
C SER A 257 -17.39 -10.71 40.17
N GLU A 258 -17.86 -9.93 39.21
CA GLU A 258 -19.15 -9.25 39.22
C GLU A 258 -20.23 -10.04 38.44
N VAL A 259 -19.84 -11.15 37.80
CA VAL A 259 -20.77 -12.01 37.07
C VAL A 259 -21.43 -12.98 38.07
N SER A 260 -22.73 -12.84 38.26
CA SER A 260 -23.49 -13.78 39.08
C SER A 260 -23.54 -15.15 38.39
N LEU A 261 -23.14 -16.19 39.11
CA LEU A 261 -23.22 -17.59 38.68
C LEU A 261 -24.51 -18.29 39.20
N ASP A 262 -25.41 -17.54 39.86
CA ASP A 262 -26.60 -18.09 40.50
C ASP A 262 -27.75 -18.31 39.52
N LYS A 263 -27.64 -17.86 38.28
CA LYS A 263 -28.65 -18.10 37.25
C LYS A 263 -28.56 -19.55 36.76
N LYS A 264 -29.50 -20.34 37.21
CA LYS A 264 -29.68 -21.73 36.78
C LYS A 264 -31.02 -21.86 36.08
N LEU A 265 -31.04 -22.66 35.00
CA LEU A 265 -32.27 -23.15 34.38
C LEU A 265 -32.52 -24.54 34.88
N THR A 266 -33.80 -24.96 34.92
CA THR A 266 -34.13 -26.37 35.07
C THR A 266 -33.74 -27.14 33.80
N ASP A 267 -33.59 -28.46 33.86
CA ASP A 267 -33.23 -29.26 32.70
C ASP A 267 -34.25 -29.16 31.56
N GLU A 268 -35.53 -28.96 31.91
CA GLU A 268 -36.59 -28.78 30.93
C GLU A 268 -36.53 -27.41 30.28
N GLU A 269 -36.39 -26.33 31.05
CA GLU A 269 -36.20 -24.98 30.53
C GLU A 269 -34.92 -24.87 29.65
N TYR A 270 -33.84 -25.51 30.07
CA TYR A 270 -32.61 -25.57 29.30
C TYR A 270 -32.79 -26.23 27.92
N LYS A 271 -33.46 -27.37 27.89
CA LYS A 271 -33.73 -28.12 26.64
C LYS A 271 -34.61 -27.30 25.69
N GLU A 272 -35.66 -26.67 26.22
CA GLU A 272 -36.56 -25.82 25.41
C GLU A 272 -35.87 -24.60 24.83
N GLU A 273 -35.11 -23.88 25.66
CA GLU A 273 -34.35 -22.71 25.19
C GLU A 273 -33.24 -23.09 24.22
N LEU A 274 -32.55 -24.21 24.45
CA LEU A 274 -31.51 -24.71 23.55
C LEU A 274 -32.09 -25.02 22.16
N ASP A 275 -33.24 -25.71 22.09
CA ASP A 275 -33.90 -26.03 20.81
C ASP A 275 -34.31 -24.76 20.05
N LYS A 276 -34.89 -23.77 20.76
CA LYS A 276 -35.24 -22.47 20.18
C LYS A 276 -34.00 -21.75 19.62
N LEU A 277 -32.90 -21.70 20.39
CA LEU A 277 -31.68 -21.05 19.98
C LEU A 277 -30.98 -21.76 18.80
N GLN A 278 -30.99 -23.08 18.80
CA GLN A 278 -30.44 -23.90 17.69
C GLN A 278 -31.24 -23.69 16.39
N LYS A 279 -32.56 -23.65 16.46
CA LYS A 279 -33.42 -23.35 15.31
C LYS A 279 -33.18 -21.92 14.79
N LYS A 280 -33.05 -20.95 15.69
CA LYS A 280 -32.73 -19.57 15.33
C LYS A 280 -31.36 -19.47 14.68
N LEU A 281 -30.35 -20.13 15.21
CA LEU A 281 -28.98 -20.16 14.65
C LEU A 281 -28.99 -20.81 13.26
N GLY A 282 -29.69 -21.93 13.07
CA GLY A 282 -29.82 -22.57 11.76
C GLY A 282 -30.45 -21.66 10.70
N ARG A 283 -31.50 -20.90 11.07
CA ARG A 283 -32.11 -19.91 10.18
C ARG A 283 -31.14 -18.80 9.83
N LEU A 284 -30.47 -18.20 10.82
CA LEU A 284 -29.49 -17.13 10.59
C LEU A 284 -28.31 -17.60 9.75
N HIS A 285 -27.85 -18.83 9.94
CA HIS A 285 -26.81 -19.44 9.13
C HIS A 285 -27.22 -19.54 7.65
N ASN A 286 -28.44 -20.01 7.38
CA ASN A 286 -28.97 -20.08 6.02
C ASN A 286 -29.14 -18.70 5.39
N GLU A 287 -29.64 -17.71 6.13
CA GLU A 287 -29.73 -16.32 5.65
C GLU A 287 -28.34 -15.74 5.31
N LEU A 288 -27.33 -16.02 6.14
CA LEU A 288 -25.96 -15.59 5.90
C LEU A 288 -25.38 -16.23 4.64
N TYR A 289 -25.68 -17.53 4.42
CA TYR A 289 -25.23 -18.27 3.24
C TYR A 289 -25.87 -17.74 1.94
N GLN A 290 -27.16 -17.37 1.97
CA GLN A 290 -27.86 -16.81 0.80
C GLN A 290 -27.45 -15.37 0.45
N LYS A 291 -26.95 -14.61 1.43
CA LYS A 291 -26.54 -13.19 1.25
C LYS A 291 -25.04 -13.01 0.96
N ARG A 292 -24.36 -14.10 0.61
CA ARG A 292 -22.95 -14.06 0.19
C ARG A 292 -22.73 -13.37 -1.14
#